data_c4ff74b0623b14ee7c9ef1c8e66d417e
#
_entry.id   c4ff74b0623b14ee7c9ef1c8e66d417e
#
_cell.length_a   1.000
_cell.length_b   1.000
_cell.length_c   1.000
_cell.angle_alpha   90.00
_cell.angle_beta   90.00
_cell.angle_gamma   90.00
#
_symmetry.space_group_name_H-M   'P 1'
#
loop_
_entity.id
_entity.type
_entity.pdbx_description
1 polymer ?
#
loop_
_entity_poly.entity_id
_entity_poly.type
_entity_poly.pdbx_seq_one_letter_code
_entity_poly.pdbx_strand_id
1 'polypeptide(L)'
;MAAISSRLAALTAAAMALPGVHARAVDAPGENPWGVDATHLEYSESGNRMNVRVKQASAVVPIGETFQLKGNFIQDLMSGASPVFNAPGPGGKTQQVLTGASVFDNRKAGDIGASASFGDEQLTLRQGWSKENDYKSTWTSIEGRRDLNGKNTTLAAGFAFSDDGVSSHDAPDEFRTRIKRDFFAGVTQIVDERSLVQVSLEYSYSNGFLSDPYKLVFVQSGGLLRDARPGQRRQSAATVKYLTYVPAIASALQATGSLSSDNWGIHSGALELQWKKELPGEWRVNAGARYYTQSSADFYAPLYLTPPGDAHSSDYRLAGFGSIAWLAGVTKQLTPNFSVQLAAERSYRRAGLRFGGTGIDADDYTWTLYLVTLQARF
;
A
#
# COMPACT_ATOMS: atom_id res chain seq x y z
N MET A 1 1.15 8.10 15.37
CA MET A 1 2.09 7.28 14.59
C MET A 1 1.51 5.93 14.17
N ALA A 2 0.73 5.21 14.96
CA ALA A 2 0.06 3.98 14.51
C ALA A 2 -0.77 4.11 13.21
N ALA A 3 -1.28 5.29 12.90
CA ALA A 3 -1.91 5.58 11.62
C ALA A 3 -0.90 5.94 10.51
N ILE A 4 0.34 6.21 10.89
CA ILE A 4 1.47 6.34 9.97
C ILE A 4 1.90 4.95 9.50
N SER A 5 1.83 3.92 10.36
CA SER A 5 2.10 2.53 9.97
C SER A 5 1.12 1.98 8.94
N SER A 6 -0.16 2.38 9.00
CA SER A 6 -1.13 2.03 7.95
C SER A 6 -0.85 2.77 6.62
N ARG A 7 -0.26 3.97 6.67
CA ARG A 7 0.25 4.68 5.47
C ARG A 7 1.51 4.04 4.95
N LEU A 8 2.39 3.63 5.85
CA LEU A 8 3.62 2.96 5.46
C LEU A 8 3.34 1.58 4.87
N ALA A 9 2.39 0.83 5.43
CA ALA A 9 1.89 -0.39 4.81
C ALA A 9 1.26 -0.09 3.43
N ALA A 10 0.53 1.02 3.28
CA ALA A 10 0.00 1.48 2.01
C ALA A 10 1.10 2.03 1.08
N LEU A 11 2.12 2.72 1.61
CA LEU A 11 3.29 3.17 0.85
C LEU A 11 4.23 2.02 0.51
N THR A 12 4.44 1.08 1.41
CA THR A 12 5.19 -0.15 1.12
C THR A 12 4.41 -1.01 0.13
N ALA A 13 3.09 -1.12 0.25
CA ALA A 13 2.23 -1.76 -0.74
C ALA A 13 2.19 -0.99 -2.06
N ALA A 14 2.20 0.34 -2.05
CA ALA A 14 2.31 1.18 -3.26
C ALA A 14 3.71 1.10 -3.88
N ALA A 15 4.76 1.11 -3.07
CA ALA A 15 6.14 0.86 -3.53
C ALA A 15 6.31 -0.56 -4.06
N MET A 16 5.65 -1.51 -3.43
CA MET A 16 5.57 -2.89 -3.87
C MET A 16 4.65 -3.06 -5.09
N ALA A 17 3.71 -2.15 -5.34
CA ALA A 17 2.90 -2.09 -6.55
C ALA A 17 3.57 -1.31 -7.69
N LEU A 18 4.76 -0.72 -7.47
CA LEU A 18 5.54 -0.13 -8.56
C LEU A 18 5.91 -1.21 -9.60
N PRO A 19 5.87 -0.88 -10.90
CA PRO A 19 6.16 -1.83 -11.95
C PRO A 19 7.54 -2.46 -11.79
N GLY A 20 7.59 -3.74 -11.58
CA GLY A 20 8.85 -4.52 -11.43
C GLY A 20 9.01 -5.26 -10.11
N VAL A 21 8.29 -4.89 -9.04
CA VAL A 21 8.41 -5.56 -7.74
C VAL A 21 7.42 -6.73 -7.59
N HIS A 22 6.33 -6.75 -8.36
CA HIS A 22 5.28 -7.79 -8.25
C HIS A 22 4.99 -8.58 -9.52
N ALA A 23 5.66 -8.31 -10.62
CA ALA A 23 5.36 -8.97 -11.89
C ALA A 23 6.21 -10.22 -12.14
N ARG A 24 6.50 -11.00 -11.10
CA ARG A 24 6.78 -12.41 -11.34
C ARG A 24 5.60 -13.21 -10.81
N ALA A 25 4.96 -13.92 -11.73
CA ALA A 25 4.30 -15.16 -11.37
C ALA A 25 5.25 -15.85 -10.37
N VAL A 26 4.72 -16.38 -9.26
CA VAL A 26 5.51 -17.21 -8.38
C VAL A 26 5.97 -18.36 -9.27
N ASP A 27 7.25 -18.30 -9.67
CA ASP A 27 7.85 -19.32 -10.51
C ASP A 27 7.79 -20.64 -9.72
N ALA A 28 7.54 -21.74 -10.40
CA ALA A 28 7.52 -23.03 -9.77
C ALA A 28 8.87 -23.32 -9.07
N PRO A 29 8.88 -23.98 -7.91
CA PRO A 29 10.13 -24.41 -7.30
C PRO A 29 10.95 -25.25 -8.29
N GLY A 30 12.28 -25.03 -8.31
CA GLY A 30 13.19 -25.71 -9.24
C GLY A 30 13.54 -24.90 -10.50
N GLU A 31 12.66 -23.96 -10.94
CA GLU A 31 12.96 -23.07 -12.09
C GLU A 31 13.51 -21.71 -11.66
N ASN A 32 13.56 -21.43 -10.34
CA ASN A 32 14.01 -20.15 -9.82
C ASN A 32 15.42 -20.23 -9.28
N PRO A 33 16.32 -19.40 -9.78
CA PRO A 33 17.60 -19.19 -9.15
C PRO A 33 17.40 -18.56 -7.75
N TRP A 34 18.39 -18.70 -6.89
CA TRP A 34 18.50 -17.89 -5.69
C TRP A 34 18.32 -16.43 -6.06
N GLY A 35 17.58 -15.69 -5.26
CA GLY A 35 17.33 -14.30 -5.53
C GLY A 35 17.54 -13.45 -4.28
N VAL A 36 18.24 -12.34 -4.46
CA VAL A 36 18.38 -11.30 -3.43
C VAL A 36 18.04 -9.97 -4.06
N ASP A 37 17.17 -9.22 -3.39
CA ASP A 37 16.81 -7.86 -3.79
C ASP A 37 17.12 -6.90 -2.64
N ALA A 38 17.72 -5.75 -2.95
CA ALA A 38 17.92 -4.64 -2.03
C ALA A 38 17.27 -3.40 -2.61
N THR A 39 16.34 -2.80 -1.87
CA THR A 39 15.58 -1.62 -2.30
C THR A 39 15.81 -0.46 -1.34
N HIS A 40 16.06 0.70 -1.90
CA HIS A 40 16.02 1.98 -1.22
C HIS A 40 14.90 2.84 -1.81
N LEU A 41 14.05 3.40 -0.96
CA LEU A 41 12.94 4.25 -1.36
C LEU A 41 12.99 5.54 -0.55
N GLU A 42 12.76 6.67 -1.22
CA GLU A 42 12.56 7.98 -0.62
C GLU A 42 11.20 8.53 -1.02
N TYR A 43 10.41 8.91 -0.02
CA TYR A 43 9.12 9.54 -0.18
C TYR A 43 9.13 10.90 0.48
N SER A 44 8.60 11.92 -0.19
CA SER A 44 8.50 13.27 0.35
C SER A 44 7.19 13.95 -0.04
N GLU A 45 6.56 14.61 0.93
CA GLU A 45 5.38 15.45 0.73
C GLU A 45 5.76 16.93 0.64
N SER A 46 5.02 17.70 -0.17
CA SER A 46 5.17 19.16 -0.25
C SER A 46 4.75 19.84 1.06
N GLY A 47 5.18 21.09 1.28
CA GLY A 47 4.80 21.86 2.45
C GLY A 47 5.51 21.44 3.74
N ASN A 48 6.71 20.92 3.65
CA ASN A 48 7.51 20.48 4.79
C ASN A 48 6.81 19.43 5.68
N ARG A 49 5.96 18.61 5.07
CA ARG A 49 5.20 17.54 5.71
C ARG A 49 6.10 16.30 5.91
N MET A 50 5.62 15.15 5.58
CA MET A 50 6.28 13.87 5.84
C MET A 50 7.39 13.57 4.83
N ASN A 51 8.50 13.04 5.36
CA ASN A 51 9.55 12.39 4.60
C ASN A 51 9.75 10.98 5.15
N VAL A 52 9.83 9.99 4.26
CA VAL A 52 10.04 8.59 4.63
C VAL A 52 11.18 8.02 3.80
N ARG A 53 12.11 7.34 4.47
CA ARG A 53 13.16 6.55 3.83
C ARG A 53 12.95 5.10 4.19
N VAL A 54 12.87 4.24 3.18
CA VAL A 54 12.70 2.81 3.36
C VAL A 54 13.94 2.10 2.85
N LYS A 55 14.44 1.17 3.64
CA LYS A 55 15.44 0.18 3.20
C LYS A 55 14.80 -1.19 3.33
N GLN A 56 14.83 -1.95 2.26
CA GLN A 56 14.29 -3.30 2.22
C GLN A 56 15.33 -4.25 1.66
N ALA A 57 15.42 -5.42 2.24
CA ALA A 57 16.15 -6.56 1.70
C ALA A 57 15.21 -7.76 1.63
N SER A 58 15.26 -8.51 0.54
CA SER A 58 14.53 -9.76 0.40
C SER A 58 15.42 -10.84 -0.19
N ALA A 59 15.17 -12.06 0.20
CA ALA A 59 15.85 -13.23 -0.33
C ALA A 59 14.85 -14.34 -0.64
N VAL A 60 15.11 -15.06 -1.72
CA VAL A 60 14.36 -16.25 -2.14
C VAL A 60 15.35 -17.38 -2.32
N VAL A 61 15.09 -18.51 -1.68
CA VAL A 61 15.97 -19.67 -1.67
C VAL A 61 15.15 -20.92 -2.04
N PRO A 62 15.30 -21.49 -3.23
CA PRO A 62 14.72 -22.79 -3.55
C PRO A 62 15.44 -23.89 -2.76
N ILE A 63 14.69 -24.89 -2.30
CA ILE A 63 15.18 -26.06 -1.60
C ILE A 63 14.66 -27.30 -2.35
N GLY A 64 15.50 -27.85 -3.21
CA GLY A 64 15.09 -28.88 -4.16
C GLY A 64 14.04 -28.32 -5.14
N GLU A 65 13.22 -29.20 -5.70
CA GLU A 65 12.21 -28.87 -6.68
C GLU A 65 10.84 -28.53 -6.07
N THR A 66 10.66 -28.84 -4.79
CA THR A 66 9.35 -28.76 -4.13
C THR A 66 9.22 -27.54 -3.23
N PHE A 67 10.29 -27.13 -2.54
CA PHE A 67 10.21 -26.12 -1.50
C PHE A 67 10.92 -24.82 -1.89
N GLN A 68 10.42 -23.71 -1.37
CA GLN A 68 11.04 -22.40 -1.50
C GLN A 68 10.90 -21.63 -0.18
N LEU A 69 11.98 -21.06 0.30
CA LEU A 69 11.99 -20.13 1.43
C LEU A 69 12.08 -18.70 0.92
N LYS A 70 11.35 -17.80 1.57
CA LYS A 70 11.40 -16.35 1.32
C LYS A 70 11.60 -15.63 2.64
N GLY A 71 12.46 -14.62 2.65
CA GLY A 71 12.65 -13.75 3.79
C GLY A 71 12.62 -12.29 3.34
N ASN A 72 12.02 -11.40 4.14
CA ASN A 72 12.05 -9.96 3.95
C ASN A 72 12.45 -9.27 5.24
N PHE A 73 13.19 -8.19 5.10
CA PHE A 73 13.47 -7.24 6.17
C PHE A 73 13.27 -5.83 5.67
N ILE A 74 12.58 -5.00 6.45
CA ILE A 74 12.26 -3.61 6.11
C ILE A 74 12.63 -2.73 7.29
N GLN A 75 13.28 -1.62 7.02
CA GLN A 75 13.48 -0.53 7.95
C GLN A 75 12.96 0.77 7.34
N ASP A 76 12.08 1.45 8.06
CA ASP A 76 11.53 2.73 7.66
C ASP A 76 11.93 3.80 8.66
N LEU A 77 12.46 4.89 8.15
CA LEU A 77 12.79 6.09 8.91
C LEU A 77 11.85 7.20 8.47
N MET A 78 11.02 7.66 9.38
CA MET A 78 10.09 8.76 9.14
C MET A 78 10.51 10.01 9.85
N SER A 79 10.38 11.15 9.17
CA SER A 79 10.61 12.48 9.72
C SER A 79 9.65 13.48 9.11
N GLY A 80 9.49 14.63 9.75
CA GLY A 80 8.66 15.73 9.25
C GLY A 80 7.49 16.07 10.18
N ALA A 81 6.68 17.02 9.76
CA ALA A 81 5.51 17.49 10.49
C ALA A 81 4.25 16.72 10.04
N SER A 82 3.50 16.19 10.99
CA SER A 82 2.23 15.50 10.70
C SER A 82 1.04 16.41 11.03
N PRO A 83 0.00 16.48 10.20
CA PRO A 83 -1.24 17.16 10.56
C PRO A 83 -1.86 16.57 11.81
N VAL A 84 -2.16 17.40 12.79
CA VAL A 84 -2.78 17.00 14.07
C VAL A 84 -4.28 17.23 14.03
N PHE A 85 -4.71 18.44 13.67
CA PHE A 85 -6.12 18.81 13.54
C PHE A 85 -6.28 19.93 12.52
N ASN A 86 -7.53 20.22 12.16
CA ASN A 86 -7.90 21.37 11.33
C ASN A 86 -8.45 22.49 12.22
N ALA A 87 -8.06 23.74 11.94
CA ALA A 87 -8.56 24.93 12.61
C ALA A 87 -9.18 25.89 11.60
N PRO A 88 -10.05 26.82 12.04
CA PRO A 88 -10.49 27.91 11.20
C PRO A 88 -9.32 28.79 10.77
N GLY A 89 -9.17 29.03 9.49
CA GLY A 89 -8.16 29.88 8.90
C GLY A 89 -8.73 31.18 8.33
N PRO A 90 -7.89 32.07 7.78
CA PRO A 90 -8.31 33.31 7.17
C PRO A 90 -9.32 33.10 6.04
N GLY A 91 -10.33 33.95 5.96
CA GLY A 91 -11.36 33.91 4.91
C GLY A 91 -12.31 32.73 5.00
N GLY A 92 -12.46 32.09 6.17
CA GLY A 92 -13.38 30.97 6.40
C GLY A 92 -12.89 29.63 5.82
N LYS A 93 -11.66 29.58 5.34
CA LYS A 93 -11.04 28.32 4.88
C LYS A 93 -10.50 27.54 6.07
N THR A 94 -10.56 26.24 5.97
CA THR A 94 -9.95 25.33 6.94
C THR A 94 -8.43 25.32 6.77
N GLN A 95 -7.69 25.39 7.86
CA GLN A 95 -6.24 25.33 7.89
C GLN A 95 -5.78 24.14 8.72
N GLN A 96 -4.83 23.36 8.21
CA GLN A 96 -4.21 22.28 8.98
C GLN A 96 -3.20 22.82 9.98
N VAL A 97 -3.29 22.32 11.20
CA VAL A 97 -2.29 22.52 12.25
C VAL A 97 -1.37 21.30 12.25
N LEU A 98 -0.09 21.54 12.01
CA LEU A 98 0.96 20.51 12.00
C LEU A 98 1.60 20.41 13.38
N THR A 99 2.24 19.28 13.68
CA THR A 99 3.09 19.16 14.86
C THR A 99 4.20 20.22 14.83
N GLY A 100 4.46 20.87 15.96
CA GLY A 100 5.54 21.84 16.08
C GLY A 100 6.95 21.23 16.16
N ALA A 101 7.07 19.92 16.33
CA ALA A 101 8.32 19.17 16.37
C ALA A 101 8.41 18.19 15.20
N SER A 102 9.63 17.95 14.73
CA SER A 102 9.89 16.89 13.77
C SER A 102 9.52 15.55 14.39
N VAL A 103 8.57 14.86 13.79
CA VAL A 103 8.27 13.47 14.14
C VAL A 103 9.44 12.63 13.62
N PHE A 104 10.06 11.87 14.50
CA PHE A 104 11.05 10.88 14.12
C PHE A 104 10.57 9.53 14.59
N ASP A 105 10.36 8.63 13.65
CA ASP A 105 10.01 7.25 13.94
C ASP A 105 10.85 6.27 13.12
N ASN A 106 11.15 5.14 13.74
CA ASN A 106 11.97 4.08 13.16
C ASN A 106 11.25 2.75 13.30
N ARG A 107 10.63 2.32 12.20
CA ARG A 107 10.00 1.02 12.14
C ARG A 107 10.98 -0.03 11.63
N LYS A 108 10.96 -1.19 12.27
CA LYS A 108 11.59 -2.41 11.77
C LYS A 108 10.52 -3.48 11.60
N ALA A 109 10.54 -4.15 10.46
CA ALA A 109 9.62 -5.24 10.16
C ALA A 109 10.37 -6.36 9.43
N GLY A 110 9.89 -7.57 9.56
CA GLY A 110 10.42 -8.70 8.83
C GLY A 110 9.43 -9.84 8.76
N ASP A 111 9.63 -10.70 7.79
CA ASP A 111 8.88 -11.93 7.65
C ASP A 111 9.70 -13.05 7.04
N ILE A 112 9.28 -14.26 7.34
CA ILE A 112 9.74 -15.48 6.71
C ILE A 112 8.55 -16.25 6.17
N GLY A 113 8.70 -16.84 4.99
CA GLY A 113 7.70 -17.67 4.35
C GLY A 113 8.29 -18.94 3.79
N ALA A 114 7.50 -19.99 3.79
CA ALA A 114 7.80 -21.25 3.13
C ALA A 114 6.69 -21.59 2.15
N SER A 115 7.06 -21.94 0.93
CA SER A 115 6.15 -22.43 -0.10
C SER A 115 6.49 -23.85 -0.45
N ALA A 116 5.46 -24.68 -0.67
CA ALA A 116 5.61 -26.04 -1.17
C ALA A 116 4.74 -26.21 -2.42
N SER A 117 5.29 -26.78 -3.49
CA SER A 117 4.60 -27.05 -4.75
C SER A 117 4.45 -28.54 -4.97
N PHE A 118 3.24 -28.97 -5.37
CA PHE A 118 2.84 -30.35 -5.59
C PHE A 118 2.15 -30.42 -6.94
N GLY A 119 2.91 -30.55 -8.02
CA GLY A 119 2.38 -30.50 -9.39
C GLY A 119 1.81 -29.10 -9.70
N ASP A 120 0.52 -29.04 -9.94
CA ASP A 120 -0.18 -27.79 -10.27
C ASP A 120 -0.66 -26.99 -9.03
N GLU A 121 -0.35 -27.47 -7.83
CA GLU A 121 -0.77 -26.86 -6.56
C GLU A 121 0.43 -26.28 -5.82
N GLN A 122 0.23 -25.13 -5.16
CA GLN A 122 1.21 -24.52 -4.28
C GLN A 122 0.53 -24.05 -3.00
N LEU A 123 1.16 -24.34 -1.87
CA LEU A 123 0.80 -23.81 -0.56
C LEU A 123 1.90 -22.94 -0.02
N THR A 124 1.57 -21.76 0.48
CA THR A 124 2.51 -20.83 1.10
C THR A 124 2.06 -20.48 2.51
N LEU A 125 2.97 -20.58 3.47
CA LEU A 125 2.80 -20.10 4.84
C LEU A 125 3.79 -18.97 5.09
N ARG A 126 3.36 -17.91 5.78
CA ARG A 126 4.24 -16.80 6.17
C ARG A 126 3.95 -16.36 7.59
N GLN A 127 5.01 -15.97 8.30
CA GLN A 127 4.98 -15.37 9.62
C GLN A 127 5.79 -14.10 9.60
N GLY A 128 5.25 -13.01 10.14
CA GLY A 128 5.95 -11.73 10.18
C GLY A 128 5.69 -10.94 11.45
N TRP A 129 6.46 -9.90 11.60
CA TRP A 129 6.40 -8.96 12.70
C TRP A 129 6.70 -7.53 12.23
N SER A 130 6.21 -6.55 12.98
CA SER A 130 6.55 -5.13 12.83
C SER A 130 6.66 -4.49 14.22
N LYS A 131 7.62 -3.59 14.40
CA LYS A 131 7.84 -2.88 15.66
C LYS A 131 8.26 -1.44 15.41
N GLU A 132 7.58 -0.54 16.13
CA GLU A 132 7.86 0.88 16.29
C GLU A 132 7.88 1.21 17.79
N ASN A 133 8.05 2.48 18.14
CA ASN A 133 8.02 2.90 19.55
C ASN A 133 6.64 2.74 20.18
N ASP A 134 5.58 2.98 19.43
CA ASP A 134 4.18 3.03 19.85
C ASP A 134 3.28 2.04 19.08
N TYR A 135 3.89 1.18 18.27
CA TYR A 135 3.18 0.15 17.52
C TYR A 135 3.98 -1.15 17.46
N LYS A 136 3.28 -2.25 17.67
CA LYS A 136 3.80 -3.61 17.46
C LYS A 136 2.75 -4.46 16.75
N SER A 137 3.19 -5.36 15.91
CA SER A 137 2.32 -6.28 15.18
C SER A 137 3.00 -7.62 15.00
N THR A 138 2.23 -8.68 15.10
CA THR A 138 2.60 -10.01 14.60
C THR A 138 1.51 -10.50 13.67
N TRP A 139 1.88 -11.17 12.59
CA TRP A 139 0.92 -11.67 11.63
C TRP A 139 1.33 -13.02 11.06
N THR A 140 0.33 -13.79 10.66
CA THR A 140 0.48 -15.08 9.98
C THR A 140 -0.42 -15.10 8.77
N SER A 141 0.01 -15.70 7.67
CA SER A 141 -0.81 -15.92 6.49
C SER A 141 -0.64 -17.31 5.90
N ILE A 142 -1.69 -17.76 5.25
CA ILE A 142 -1.73 -18.97 4.44
C ILE A 142 -2.29 -18.60 3.07
N GLU A 143 -1.68 -19.10 2.01
CA GLU A 143 -2.12 -18.92 0.63
C GLU A 143 -2.04 -20.24 -0.10
N GLY A 144 -3.12 -20.59 -0.82
CA GLY A 144 -3.19 -21.72 -1.74
C GLY A 144 -3.32 -21.21 -3.17
N ARG A 145 -2.63 -21.85 -4.10
CA ARG A 145 -2.68 -21.60 -5.52
C ARG A 145 -2.86 -22.93 -6.25
N ARG A 146 -3.65 -22.92 -7.33
CA ARG A 146 -3.84 -24.06 -8.23
C ARG A 146 -3.89 -23.62 -9.68
N ASP A 147 -3.05 -24.25 -10.50
CA ASP A 147 -3.05 -24.06 -11.94
C ASP A 147 -4.00 -25.11 -12.59
N LEU A 148 -4.77 -24.67 -13.55
CA LEU A 148 -5.78 -25.45 -14.28
C LEU A 148 -5.60 -25.24 -15.79
N ASN A 149 -6.24 -26.09 -16.59
CA ASN A 149 -6.28 -25.97 -18.05
C ASN A 149 -4.89 -25.83 -18.69
N GLY A 150 -3.94 -26.67 -18.26
CA GLY A 150 -2.56 -26.60 -18.74
C GLY A 150 -1.87 -25.26 -18.37
N LYS A 151 -2.12 -24.74 -17.16
CA LYS A 151 -1.63 -23.47 -16.61
C LYS A 151 -2.21 -22.21 -17.28
N ASN A 152 -3.26 -22.34 -18.11
CA ASN A 152 -3.94 -21.18 -18.68
C ASN A 152 -4.84 -20.46 -17.67
N THR A 153 -5.26 -21.15 -16.60
CA THR A 153 -6.08 -20.59 -15.53
C THR A 153 -5.38 -20.85 -14.20
N THR A 154 -5.15 -19.82 -13.40
CA THR A 154 -4.65 -19.95 -12.04
C THR A 154 -5.71 -19.44 -11.06
N LEU A 155 -6.07 -20.28 -10.09
CA LEU A 155 -6.86 -19.87 -8.93
C LEU A 155 -5.94 -19.64 -7.74
N ALA A 156 -6.20 -18.60 -6.96
CA ALA A 156 -5.50 -18.33 -5.72
C ALA A 156 -6.50 -17.91 -4.64
N ALA A 157 -6.27 -18.33 -3.39
CA ALA A 157 -7.03 -17.87 -2.24
C ALA A 157 -6.12 -17.86 -1.02
N GLY A 158 -6.38 -16.94 -0.10
CA GLY A 158 -5.58 -16.85 1.11
C GLY A 158 -6.28 -16.15 2.25
N PHE A 159 -5.69 -16.32 3.41
CA PHE A 159 -6.12 -15.74 4.67
C PHE A 159 -4.91 -15.21 5.42
N ALA A 160 -5.05 -14.03 6.03
CA ALA A 160 -4.07 -13.49 6.96
C ALA A 160 -4.74 -13.04 8.25
N PHE A 161 -4.02 -13.18 9.34
CA PHE A 161 -4.42 -12.73 10.68
C PHE A 161 -3.30 -11.89 11.27
N SER A 162 -3.61 -10.75 11.85
CA SER A 162 -2.68 -9.96 12.65
C SER A 162 -3.24 -9.59 14.01
N ASP A 163 -2.34 -9.55 14.99
CA ASP A 163 -2.54 -9.00 16.33
C ASP A 163 -1.61 -7.81 16.51
N ASP A 164 -2.22 -6.64 16.68
CA ASP A 164 -1.54 -5.37 16.75
C ASP A 164 -1.74 -4.72 18.13
N GLY A 165 -0.68 -4.20 18.69
CA GLY A 165 -0.70 -3.31 19.83
C GLY A 165 -0.43 -1.86 19.38
N VAL A 166 -1.30 -0.94 19.79
CA VAL A 166 -1.24 0.49 19.48
C VAL A 166 -1.14 1.29 20.76
N SER A 167 -0.11 2.09 20.94
CA SER A 167 0.07 3.01 22.06
C SER A 167 0.26 4.46 21.55
N SER A 168 0.74 5.35 22.39
CA SER A 168 1.07 6.70 22.02
C SER A 168 2.35 7.15 22.75
N HIS A 169 2.98 8.22 22.28
CA HIS A 169 4.12 8.79 22.94
C HIS A 169 3.82 9.24 24.39
N ASP A 170 2.60 9.71 24.64
CA ASP A 170 2.16 10.16 25.97
C ASP A 170 1.86 8.99 26.91
N ALA A 171 1.62 7.79 26.39
CA ALA A 171 1.35 6.57 27.14
C ALA A 171 2.00 5.35 26.43
N PRO A 172 3.35 5.28 26.41
CA PRO A 172 4.08 4.32 25.58
C PRO A 172 3.89 2.87 26.01
N ASP A 173 3.54 2.63 27.28
CA ASP A 173 3.34 1.29 27.83
C ASP A 173 1.86 0.83 27.79
N GLU A 174 0.92 1.73 27.44
CA GLU A 174 -0.51 1.45 27.36
C GLU A 174 -0.91 0.98 25.96
N PHE A 175 -0.59 -0.25 25.62
CA PHE A 175 -0.97 -0.84 24.34
C PHE A 175 -2.46 -1.24 24.32
N ARG A 176 -3.18 -0.69 23.35
CA ARG A 176 -4.56 -1.07 23.01
C ARG A 176 -4.56 -2.03 21.83
N THR A 177 -5.32 -3.10 21.93
CA THR A 177 -5.31 -4.18 20.95
C THR A 177 -6.15 -3.84 19.71
N ARG A 178 -5.65 -4.26 18.55
CA ARG A 178 -6.37 -4.31 17.29
C ARG A 178 -6.10 -5.65 16.62
N ILE A 179 -7.17 -6.34 16.24
CA ILE A 179 -7.10 -7.60 15.49
C ILE A 179 -7.54 -7.33 14.05
N LYS A 180 -6.82 -7.89 13.09
CA LYS A 180 -7.18 -7.80 11.67
C LYS A 180 -7.22 -9.20 11.04
N ARG A 181 -8.21 -9.43 10.18
CA ARG A 181 -8.38 -10.63 9.37
C ARG A 181 -8.59 -10.22 7.94
N ASP A 182 -7.76 -10.74 7.05
CA ASP A 182 -7.80 -10.46 5.63
C ASP A 182 -8.07 -11.78 4.88
N PHE A 183 -8.97 -11.73 3.91
CA PHE A 183 -9.27 -12.81 2.99
C PHE A 183 -9.09 -12.30 1.58
N PHE A 184 -8.53 -13.11 0.71
CA PHE A 184 -8.54 -12.83 -0.71
C PHE A 184 -8.85 -14.09 -1.53
N ALA A 185 -9.42 -13.87 -2.72
CA ALA A 185 -9.58 -14.88 -3.75
C ALA A 185 -9.31 -14.23 -5.10
N GLY A 186 -8.65 -14.95 -5.99
CA GLY A 186 -8.29 -14.42 -7.30
C GLY A 186 -8.28 -15.50 -8.38
N VAL A 187 -8.47 -15.04 -9.60
CA VAL A 187 -8.29 -15.83 -10.80
C VAL A 187 -7.42 -15.06 -11.79
N THR A 188 -6.45 -15.75 -12.35
CA THR A 188 -5.67 -15.28 -13.49
C THR A 188 -6.00 -16.17 -14.67
N GLN A 189 -6.37 -15.59 -15.81
CA GLN A 189 -6.71 -16.28 -17.04
C GLN A 189 -5.83 -15.76 -18.18
N ILE A 190 -5.09 -16.64 -18.80
CA ILE A 190 -4.47 -16.39 -20.11
C ILE A 190 -5.60 -16.42 -21.15
N VAL A 191 -5.88 -15.29 -21.78
CA VAL A 191 -6.97 -15.13 -22.77
C VAL A 191 -6.51 -15.59 -24.15
N ASP A 192 -5.30 -15.20 -24.49
CA ASP A 192 -4.62 -15.57 -25.73
C ASP A 192 -3.09 -15.49 -25.54
N GLU A 193 -2.31 -15.75 -26.61
CA GLU A 193 -0.84 -15.75 -26.58
C GLU A 193 -0.20 -14.42 -26.12
N ARG A 194 -0.97 -13.34 -26.06
CA ARG A 194 -0.48 -11.98 -25.80
C ARG A 194 -1.14 -11.32 -24.62
N SER A 195 -2.25 -11.90 -24.12
CA SER A 195 -3.12 -11.22 -23.19
C SER A 195 -3.48 -12.10 -21.99
N LEU A 196 -3.49 -11.49 -20.82
CA LEU A 196 -4.04 -12.12 -19.61
C LEU A 196 -4.94 -11.14 -18.85
N VAL A 197 -5.90 -11.70 -18.13
CA VAL A 197 -6.77 -11.01 -17.18
C VAL A 197 -6.55 -11.60 -15.81
N GLN A 198 -6.46 -10.75 -14.81
CA GLN A 198 -6.49 -11.14 -13.40
C GLN A 198 -7.64 -10.42 -12.71
N VAL A 199 -8.44 -11.16 -11.95
CA VAL A 199 -9.49 -10.63 -11.09
C VAL A 199 -9.18 -11.06 -9.67
N SER A 200 -9.22 -10.13 -8.71
CA SER A 200 -9.10 -10.43 -7.29
C SER A 200 -10.21 -9.76 -6.48
N LEU A 201 -10.66 -10.46 -5.46
CA LEU A 201 -11.60 -10.00 -4.45
C LEU A 201 -10.92 -10.07 -3.09
N GLU A 202 -11.08 -9.03 -2.31
CA GLU A 202 -10.49 -8.91 -0.98
C GLU A 202 -11.56 -8.52 0.02
N TYR A 203 -11.48 -9.10 1.22
CA TYR A 203 -12.29 -8.72 2.37
C TYR A 203 -11.40 -8.57 3.60
N SER A 204 -11.46 -7.42 4.23
CA SER A 204 -10.70 -7.10 5.44
C SER A 204 -11.64 -6.77 6.60
N TYR A 205 -11.41 -7.39 7.76
CA TYR A 205 -12.10 -7.11 9.00
C TYR A 205 -11.12 -6.71 10.08
N SER A 206 -11.27 -5.50 10.60
CA SER A 206 -10.50 -4.98 11.74
C SER A 206 -11.40 -4.73 12.93
N ASN A 207 -10.95 -5.09 14.13
CA ASN A 207 -11.67 -4.91 15.37
C ASN A 207 -10.73 -4.50 16.50
N GLY A 208 -11.18 -3.59 17.37
CA GLY A 208 -10.43 -3.07 18.50
C GLY A 208 -10.17 -1.59 18.41
N PHE A 209 -8.96 -1.15 18.77
CA PHE A 209 -8.61 0.27 18.74
C PHE A 209 -8.24 0.73 17.32
N LEU A 210 -9.13 1.47 16.67
CA LEU A 210 -8.98 1.96 15.30
C LEU A 210 -8.80 3.49 15.20
N SER A 211 -8.93 4.22 16.33
CA SER A 211 -8.66 5.66 16.40
C SER A 211 -7.17 5.97 16.26
N ASP A 212 -6.87 7.17 15.81
CA ASP A 212 -5.49 7.67 15.74
C ASP A 212 -5.14 8.41 17.04
N PRO A 213 -4.18 7.91 17.84
CA PRO A 213 -3.85 8.51 19.13
C PRO A 213 -3.24 9.93 19.03
N TYR A 214 -2.79 10.34 17.83
CA TYR A 214 -2.13 11.61 17.57
C TYR A 214 -3.04 12.63 16.89
N LYS A 215 -4.27 12.25 16.53
CA LYS A 215 -5.22 13.16 15.88
C LYS A 215 -6.16 13.78 16.89
N LEU A 216 -6.42 15.04 16.67
CA LEU A 216 -7.39 15.82 17.41
C LEU A 216 -8.46 16.35 16.45
N VAL A 217 -9.58 16.73 17.02
CA VAL A 217 -10.72 17.33 16.34
C VAL A 217 -10.99 18.68 16.98
N PHE A 218 -11.02 19.74 16.19
CA PHE A 218 -11.39 21.06 16.68
C PHE A 218 -12.91 21.22 16.64
N VAL A 219 -13.46 21.59 17.79
CA VAL A 219 -14.89 21.91 17.97
C VAL A 219 -15.01 23.38 18.33
N GLN A 220 -15.72 24.15 17.54
CA GLN A 220 -15.80 25.62 17.71
C GLN A 220 -16.38 26.04 19.07
N SER A 221 -17.31 25.26 19.61
CA SER A 221 -17.96 25.53 20.90
C SER A 221 -17.31 24.85 22.10
N GLY A 222 -16.31 23.97 21.90
CA GLY A 222 -15.81 23.08 22.97
C GLY A 222 -14.31 22.79 22.97
N GLY A 223 -13.53 23.40 22.07
CA GLY A 223 -12.07 23.20 22.04
C GLY A 223 -11.61 21.94 21.28
N LEU A 224 -10.60 21.24 21.80
CA LEU A 224 -10.01 20.07 21.14
C LEU A 224 -10.50 18.76 21.79
N LEU A 225 -10.95 17.84 20.96
CA LEU A 225 -11.27 16.46 21.34
C LEU A 225 -10.29 15.47 20.68
N ARG A 226 -10.14 14.29 21.27
CA ARG A 226 -9.35 13.20 20.64
C ARG A 226 -10.14 12.61 19.47
N ASP A 227 -9.42 12.12 18.46
CA ASP A 227 -9.99 11.33 17.36
C ASP A 227 -10.66 10.08 17.89
N ALA A 228 -11.92 9.86 17.50
CA ALA A 228 -12.73 8.71 17.92
C ALA A 228 -13.38 8.05 16.71
N ARG A 229 -12.99 6.81 16.43
CA ARG A 229 -13.50 6.03 15.30
C ARG A 229 -14.23 4.79 15.77
N PRO A 230 -15.20 4.29 14.98
CA PRO A 230 -15.84 3.01 15.32
C PRO A 230 -14.80 1.91 15.47
N GLY A 231 -14.95 1.09 16.53
CA GLY A 231 -14.04 0.00 16.88
C GLY A 231 -14.07 -1.19 15.91
N GLN A 232 -14.86 -1.12 14.84
CA GLN A 232 -14.93 -2.15 13.79
C GLN A 232 -14.86 -1.50 12.42
N ARG A 233 -14.09 -2.11 11.53
CA ARG A 233 -14.05 -1.76 10.11
C ARG A 233 -14.12 -3.02 9.26
N ARG A 234 -15.05 -3.04 8.30
CA ARG A 234 -15.22 -4.09 7.29
C ARG A 234 -15.03 -3.44 5.94
N GLN A 235 -14.11 -3.95 5.16
CA GLN A 235 -13.79 -3.40 3.85
C GLN A 235 -13.80 -4.52 2.81
N SER A 236 -14.44 -4.28 1.67
CA SER A 236 -14.41 -5.15 0.50
C SER A 236 -13.74 -4.40 -0.65
N ALA A 237 -12.93 -5.10 -1.43
CA ALA A 237 -12.32 -4.57 -2.63
C ALA A 237 -12.38 -5.58 -3.78
N ALA A 238 -12.45 -5.06 -4.99
CA ALA A 238 -12.34 -5.83 -6.23
C ALA A 238 -11.31 -5.14 -7.13
N THR A 239 -10.42 -5.93 -7.71
CA THR A 239 -9.41 -5.44 -8.66
C THR A 239 -9.45 -6.28 -9.93
N VAL A 240 -9.39 -5.61 -11.07
CA VAL A 240 -9.25 -6.23 -12.39
C VAL A 240 -7.98 -5.68 -13.03
N LYS A 241 -7.10 -6.57 -13.47
CA LYS A 241 -5.89 -6.24 -14.22
C LYS A 241 -5.96 -6.91 -15.57
N TYR A 242 -5.74 -6.14 -16.62
CA TYR A 242 -5.58 -6.62 -17.99
C TYR A 242 -4.17 -6.27 -18.46
N LEU A 243 -3.44 -7.25 -18.96
CA LEU A 243 -2.11 -7.11 -19.54
C LEU A 243 -2.14 -7.64 -20.95
N THR A 244 -1.62 -6.88 -21.92
CA THR A 244 -1.52 -7.34 -23.31
C THR A 244 -0.23 -6.85 -23.96
N TYR A 245 0.37 -7.67 -24.80
CA TYR A 245 1.48 -7.29 -25.67
C TYR A 245 0.94 -6.82 -27.02
N VAL A 246 1.37 -5.64 -27.46
CA VAL A 246 0.98 -5.02 -28.75
C VAL A 246 2.16 -5.06 -29.71
N PRO A 247 2.18 -6.00 -30.69
CA PRO A 247 3.32 -6.17 -31.60
C PRO A 247 3.63 -4.94 -32.43
N ALA A 248 2.61 -4.19 -32.85
CA ALA A 248 2.79 -2.99 -33.67
C ALA A 248 3.71 -1.92 -33.07
N ILE A 249 3.76 -1.85 -31.75
CA ILE A 249 4.62 -0.91 -30.99
C ILE A 249 5.73 -1.64 -30.21
N ALA A 250 5.79 -2.98 -30.32
CA ALA A 250 6.68 -3.86 -29.58
C ALA A 250 6.70 -3.52 -28.08
N SER A 251 5.51 -3.45 -27.45
CA SER A 251 5.34 -2.99 -26.08
C SER A 251 4.20 -3.74 -25.37
N ALA A 252 4.29 -3.87 -24.06
CA ALA A 252 3.19 -4.35 -23.23
C ALA A 252 2.41 -3.16 -22.64
N LEU A 253 1.08 -3.30 -22.66
CA LEU A 253 0.15 -2.36 -22.01
C LEU A 253 -0.54 -3.07 -20.85
N GLN A 254 -0.66 -2.37 -19.74
CA GLN A 254 -1.37 -2.86 -18.57
C GLN A 254 -2.42 -1.84 -18.15
N ALA A 255 -3.64 -2.28 -17.93
CA ALA A 255 -4.70 -1.52 -17.29
C ALA A 255 -5.10 -2.21 -15.98
N THR A 256 -5.18 -1.46 -14.89
CA THR A 256 -5.62 -1.97 -13.60
C THR A 256 -6.73 -1.06 -13.07
N GLY A 257 -7.91 -1.63 -12.83
CA GLY A 257 -9.04 -0.96 -12.20
C GLY A 257 -9.32 -1.58 -10.84
N SER A 258 -9.56 -0.76 -9.82
CA SER A 258 -9.97 -1.24 -8.49
C SER A 258 -11.12 -0.42 -7.93
N LEU A 259 -11.99 -1.07 -7.18
CA LEU A 259 -13.09 -0.48 -6.43
C LEU A 259 -13.06 -1.01 -5.01
N SER A 260 -13.34 -0.18 -4.03
CA SER A 260 -13.51 -0.62 -2.65
C SER A 260 -14.63 0.13 -1.93
N SER A 261 -15.16 -0.51 -0.90
CA SER A 261 -16.20 0.03 -0.04
C SER A 261 -16.02 -0.47 1.37
N ASP A 262 -16.34 0.35 2.38
CA ASP A 262 -16.30 -0.04 3.78
C ASP A 262 -17.53 0.43 4.57
N ASN A 263 -17.68 -0.09 5.80
CA ASN A 263 -18.76 0.29 6.70
C ASN A 263 -18.55 1.62 7.44
N TRP A 264 -17.49 2.37 7.10
CA TRP A 264 -17.28 3.74 7.52
C TRP A 264 -17.81 4.76 6.51
N GLY A 265 -18.46 4.28 5.42
CA GLY A 265 -19.01 5.10 4.34
C GLY A 265 -17.98 5.47 3.26
N ILE A 266 -16.75 4.95 3.33
CA ILE A 266 -15.76 5.24 2.31
C ILE A 266 -15.96 4.31 1.12
N HIS A 267 -16.21 4.90 -0.05
CA HIS A 267 -16.17 4.27 -1.36
C HIS A 267 -14.99 4.81 -2.13
N SER A 268 -14.16 3.95 -2.70
CA SER A 268 -13.01 4.39 -3.48
C SER A 268 -12.89 3.65 -4.81
N GLY A 269 -12.19 4.29 -5.75
CA GLY A 269 -11.85 3.70 -7.03
C GLY A 269 -10.50 4.19 -7.53
N ALA A 270 -9.80 3.33 -8.27
CA ALA A 270 -8.58 3.68 -8.96
C ALA A 270 -8.56 3.09 -10.36
N LEU A 271 -7.94 3.83 -11.28
CA LEU A 271 -7.58 3.35 -12.62
C LEU A 271 -6.11 3.67 -12.87
N GLU A 272 -5.33 2.66 -13.20
CA GLU A 272 -3.92 2.80 -13.56
C GLU A 272 -3.67 2.22 -14.95
N LEU A 273 -2.97 3.00 -15.77
CA LEU A 273 -2.52 2.60 -17.10
C LEU A 273 -1.00 2.63 -17.13
N GLN A 274 -0.38 1.57 -17.63
CA GLN A 274 1.06 1.45 -17.77
C GLN A 274 1.44 0.98 -19.16
N TRP A 275 2.50 1.55 -19.67
CA TRP A 275 3.20 1.13 -20.87
C TRP A 275 4.58 0.63 -20.47
N LYS A 276 5.02 -0.51 -21.06
CA LYS A 276 6.31 -1.15 -20.79
C LYS A 276 6.95 -1.55 -22.09
N LYS A 277 8.24 -1.26 -22.24
CA LYS A 277 8.99 -1.58 -23.45
C LYS A 277 10.38 -2.07 -23.13
N GLU A 278 10.79 -3.12 -23.83
CA GLU A 278 12.17 -3.55 -23.90
C GLU A 278 12.91 -2.80 -25.01
N LEU A 279 14.11 -2.31 -24.71
CA LEU A 279 14.96 -1.57 -25.61
C LEU A 279 16.26 -2.37 -25.87
N PRO A 280 16.96 -2.09 -26.99
CA PRO A 280 18.26 -2.70 -27.26
C PRO A 280 19.25 -2.48 -26.12
N GLY A 281 20.15 -3.45 -25.92
CA GLY A 281 21.14 -3.41 -24.85
C GLY A 281 20.54 -3.69 -23.46
N GLU A 282 19.48 -4.54 -23.39
CA GLU A 282 18.91 -5.04 -22.13
C GLU A 282 18.36 -3.94 -21.19
N TRP A 283 17.86 -2.87 -21.79
CA TRP A 283 17.10 -1.85 -21.09
C TRP A 283 15.61 -2.17 -21.13
N ARG A 284 14.92 -1.97 -20.01
CA ARG A 284 13.46 -1.98 -19.92
C ARG A 284 13.00 -0.64 -19.39
N VAL A 285 12.04 -0.03 -20.05
CA VAL A 285 11.44 1.24 -19.62
C VAL A 285 9.95 1.07 -19.39
N ASN A 286 9.42 1.83 -18.45
CA ASN A 286 7.99 1.89 -18.22
C ASN A 286 7.55 3.32 -17.91
N ALA A 287 6.32 3.64 -18.29
CA ALA A 287 5.65 4.88 -17.96
C ALA A 287 4.17 4.58 -17.65
N GLY A 288 3.55 5.39 -16.80
CA GLY A 288 2.15 5.18 -16.45
C GLY A 288 1.51 6.39 -15.80
N ALA A 289 0.19 6.29 -15.67
CA ALA A 289 -0.62 7.26 -14.96
C ALA A 289 -1.66 6.52 -14.11
N ARG A 290 -1.95 7.06 -12.92
CA ARG A 290 -2.96 6.55 -12.02
C ARG A 290 -3.89 7.69 -11.60
N TYR A 291 -5.17 7.44 -11.70
CA TYR A 291 -6.21 8.25 -11.07
C TYR A 291 -6.79 7.48 -9.88
N TYR A 292 -6.96 8.15 -8.75
CA TYR A 292 -7.61 7.63 -7.56
C TYR A 292 -8.66 8.61 -7.06
N THR A 293 -9.76 8.10 -6.50
CA THR A 293 -10.79 8.90 -5.85
C THR A 293 -11.41 8.15 -4.67
N GLN A 294 -11.86 8.91 -3.66
CA GLN A 294 -12.64 8.35 -2.55
C GLN A 294 -13.69 9.34 -2.03
N SER A 295 -14.77 8.79 -1.43
CA SER A 295 -15.68 9.55 -0.58
C SER A 295 -15.08 9.80 0.81
N SER A 296 -15.66 10.68 1.61
CA SER A 296 -15.35 10.82 3.02
C SER A 296 -15.99 9.71 3.86
N ALA A 297 -15.43 9.45 5.04
CA ALA A 297 -16.12 8.66 6.06
C ALA A 297 -17.35 9.41 6.58
N ASP A 298 -18.37 8.66 7.03
CA ASP A 298 -19.64 9.22 7.53
C ASP A 298 -19.44 10.12 8.77
N PHE A 299 -18.43 9.83 9.56
CA PHE A 299 -18.08 10.58 10.78
C PHE A 299 -16.91 11.57 10.56
N TYR A 300 -16.54 11.85 9.32
CA TYR A 300 -15.52 12.83 8.99
C TYR A 300 -16.13 14.23 8.84
N ALA A 301 -15.52 15.19 9.50
CA ALA A 301 -15.70 16.60 9.17
C ALA A 301 -14.37 17.36 9.28
N PRO A 302 -14.10 18.31 8.39
CA PRO A 302 -12.88 19.13 8.49
C PRO A 302 -12.88 19.99 9.76
N LEU A 303 -14.06 20.49 10.18
CA LEU A 303 -14.30 21.26 11.39
C LEU A 303 -15.67 20.87 11.95
N TYR A 304 -15.80 20.91 13.28
CA TYR A 304 -17.08 20.71 13.97
C TYR A 304 -17.55 22.03 14.59
N LEU A 305 -18.77 22.45 14.26
CA LEU A 305 -19.39 23.66 14.83
C LEU A 305 -19.93 23.39 16.23
N THR A 306 -20.47 22.20 16.43
CA THR A 306 -21.04 21.73 17.70
C THR A 306 -20.35 20.41 18.11
N PRO A 307 -20.44 20.00 19.39
CA PRO A 307 -19.90 18.72 19.81
C PRO A 307 -20.40 17.58 18.93
N PRO A 308 -19.49 16.73 18.40
CA PRO A 308 -19.87 15.60 17.55
C PRO A 308 -20.44 14.45 18.39
N GLY A 309 -20.99 13.44 17.69
CA GLY A 309 -21.35 12.16 18.29
C GLY A 309 -20.13 11.31 18.71
N ASP A 310 -20.40 10.07 19.11
CA ASP A 310 -19.38 9.12 19.61
C ASP A 310 -18.23 8.89 18.61
N ALA A 311 -18.55 8.79 17.31
CA ALA A 311 -17.55 8.69 16.25
C ALA A 311 -17.35 10.05 15.59
N HIS A 312 -16.08 10.49 15.52
CA HIS A 312 -15.70 11.76 14.90
C HIS A 312 -14.21 11.77 14.54
N SER A 313 -13.88 12.41 13.43
CA SER A 313 -12.50 12.58 12.98
C SER A 313 -12.36 13.74 12.01
N SER A 314 -11.28 14.51 12.11
CA SER A 314 -10.85 15.47 11.09
C SER A 314 -9.58 15.00 10.37
N ASP A 315 -9.29 13.71 10.43
CA ASP A 315 -8.15 13.14 9.73
C ASP A 315 -8.36 13.20 8.22
N TYR A 316 -7.54 14.00 7.54
CA TYR A 316 -7.60 14.20 6.10
C TYR A 316 -7.55 12.90 5.26
N ARG A 317 -7.09 11.78 5.82
CA ARG A 317 -7.10 10.46 5.17
C ARG A 317 -8.51 9.89 5.03
N LEU A 318 -9.44 10.34 5.88
CA LEU A 318 -10.85 9.97 5.87
C LEU A 318 -11.72 10.95 5.06
N ALA A 319 -11.12 12.01 4.53
CA ALA A 319 -11.78 13.00 3.68
C ALA A 319 -12.08 12.46 2.29
N GLY A 320 -13.02 13.13 1.60
CA GLY A 320 -13.27 12.91 0.18
C GLY A 320 -12.28 13.67 -0.69
N PHE A 321 -11.55 12.99 -1.57
CA PHE A 321 -10.58 13.60 -2.49
C PHE A 321 -10.35 12.74 -3.73
N GLY A 322 -9.61 13.31 -4.68
CA GLY A 322 -9.00 12.54 -5.78
C GLY A 322 -7.51 12.82 -5.90
N SER A 323 -6.80 11.98 -6.64
CA SER A 323 -5.40 12.20 -6.98
C SER A 323 -5.05 11.68 -8.36
N ILE A 324 -4.08 12.33 -8.99
CA ILE A 324 -3.46 11.88 -10.23
C ILE A 324 -1.98 11.66 -9.95
N ALA A 325 -1.46 10.52 -10.36
CA ALA A 325 -0.05 10.18 -10.26
C ALA A 325 0.54 9.85 -11.63
N TRP A 326 1.77 10.26 -11.84
CA TRP A 326 2.61 9.92 -12.99
C TRP A 326 3.73 9.01 -12.52
N LEU A 327 3.94 7.92 -13.25
CA LEU A 327 4.92 6.88 -12.93
C LEU A 327 5.91 6.75 -14.07
N ALA A 328 7.18 6.59 -13.75
CA ALA A 328 8.22 6.28 -14.71
C ALA A 328 9.26 5.37 -14.09
N GLY A 329 9.85 4.48 -14.89
CA GLY A 329 10.89 3.59 -14.43
C GLY A 329 11.79 3.12 -15.55
N VAL A 330 13.00 2.73 -15.17
CA VAL A 330 13.97 2.13 -16.04
C VAL A 330 14.69 1.01 -15.30
N THR A 331 14.89 -0.12 -15.98
CA THR A 331 15.67 -1.25 -15.50
C THR A 331 16.77 -1.54 -16.50
N LYS A 332 17.98 -1.74 -16.01
CA LYS A 332 19.14 -2.17 -16.79
C LYS A 332 19.61 -3.53 -16.26
N GLN A 333 19.68 -4.52 -17.13
CA GLN A 333 20.43 -5.74 -16.86
C GLN A 333 21.90 -5.44 -17.05
N LEU A 334 22.70 -5.55 -15.98
CA LEU A 334 24.15 -5.25 -16.00
C LEU A 334 24.96 -6.48 -16.39
N THR A 335 24.55 -7.64 -15.88
CA THR A 335 25.08 -8.97 -16.20
C THR A 335 23.92 -9.95 -16.21
N PRO A 336 24.09 -11.21 -16.65
CA PRO A 336 23.02 -12.22 -16.58
C PRO A 336 22.41 -12.36 -15.17
N ASN A 337 23.19 -12.09 -14.14
CA ASN A 337 22.81 -12.27 -12.74
C ASN A 337 22.40 -10.98 -12.03
N PHE A 338 22.75 -9.78 -12.53
CA PHE A 338 22.54 -8.51 -11.83
C PHE A 338 21.78 -7.50 -12.65
N SER A 339 20.75 -6.90 -12.04
CA SER A 339 20.03 -5.77 -12.62
C SER A 339 19.84 -4.64 -11.62
N VAL A 340 19.68 -3.42 -12.14
CA VAL A 340 19.37 -2.20 -11.40
C VAL A 340 18.10 -1.61 -11.94
N GLN A 341 17.15 -1.29 -11.04
CA GLN A 341 15.93 -0.59 -11.37
C GLN A 341 15.91 0.77 -10.68
N LEU A 342 15.53 1.80 -11.43
CA LEU A 342 15.20 3.13 -10.94
C LEU A 342 13.74 3.40 -11.27
N ALA A 343 12.99 3.94 -10.31
CA ALA A 343 11.61 4.35 -10.56
C ALA A 343 11.29 5.64 -9.81
N ALA A 344 10.35 6.41 -10.35
CA ALA A 344 9.84 7.62 -9.74
C ALA A 344 8.33 7.70 -9.91
N GLU A 345 7.66 8.28 -8.91
CA GLU A 345 6.25 8.62 -8.95
C GLU A 345 6.04 10.05 -8.42
N ARG A 346 5.23 10.83 -9.13
CA ARG A 346 4.78 12.16 -8.69
C ARG A 346 3.26 12.18 -8.64
N SER A 347 2.69 12.48 -7.48
CA SER A 347 1.25 12.51 -7.27
C SER A 347 0.77 13.89 -6.84
N TYR A 348 -0.44 14.23 -7.28
CA TYR A 348 -1.17 15.45 -6.99
C TYR A 348 -2.49 15.08 -6.34
N ARG A 349 -2.63 15.29 -5.04
CA ARG A 349 -3.87 15.08 -4.30
C ARG A 349 -4.62 16.40 -4.21
N ARG A 350 -5.91 16.39 -4.57
CA ARG A 350 -6.81 17.55 -4.56
C ARG A 350 -8.22 17.16 -4.14
N ALA A 351 -8.88 18.00 -3.37
CA ALA A 351 -10.31 17.86 -3.09
C ALA A 351 -11.14 17.94 -4.37
N GLY A 352 -10.79 18.87 -5.28
CA GLY A 352 -11.48 19.07 -6.56
C GLY A 352 -11.30 17.94 -7.58
N LEU A 353 -10.40 16.99 -7.37
CA LEU A 353 -10.23 15.79 -8.22
C LEU A 353 -11.14 14.62 -7.80
N ARG A 354 -11.96 14.78 -6.77
CA ARG A 354 -12.92 13.77 -6.37
C ARG A 354 -13.93 13.50 -7.47
N PHE A 355 -14.14 12.23 -7.81
CA PHE A 355 -15.18 11.83 -8.75
C PHE A 355 -16.58 12.09 -8.16
N GLY A 356 -17.46 12.76 -8.92
CA GLY A 356 -18.84 13.02 -8.52
C GLY A 356 -19.05 14.17 -7.54
N GLY A 357 -18.10 15.07 -7.36
CA GLY A 357 -18.32 16.26 -6.55
C GLY A 357 -17.05 16.93 -6.02
N THR A 358 -17.20 18.16 -5.55
CA THR A 358 -16.14 18.88 -4.84
C THR A 358 -16.00 18.30 -3.43
N GLY A 359 -14.86 17.73 -3.12
CA GLY A 359 -14.51 17.40 -1.73
C GLY A 359 -14.36 18.67 -0.91
N ILE A 360 -14.77 18.65 0.34
CA ILE A 360 -14.44 19.69 1.32
C ILE A 360 -13.24 19.15 2.09
N ASP A 361 -12.04 19.54 1.68
CA ASP A 361 -10.82 19.14 2.37
C ASP A 361 -9.86 20.32 2.43
N ALA A 362 -9.21 20.49 3.57
CA ALA A 362 -8.17 21.49 3.77
C ALA A 362 -6.81 21.07 3.18
N ASP A 363 -6.72 19.90 2.57
CA ASP A 363 -5.45 19.21 2.40
C ASP A 363 -5.11 18.84 0.96
N ASP A 364 -4.85 19.88 0.18
CA ASP A 364 -4.23 19.73 -1.14
C ASP A 364 -2.71 19.66 -0.98
N TYR A 365 -2.10 18.56 -1.37
CA TYR A 365 -0.64 18.42 -1.37
C TYR A 365 -0.15 17.54 -2.52
N THR A 366 1.15 17.60 -2.75
CA THR A 366 1.82 16.73 -3.71
C THR A 366 2.83 15.87 -2.99
N TRP A 367 3.11 14.70 -3.54
CA TRP A 367 4.20 13.87 -3.05
C TRP A 367 5.02 13.28 -4.20
N THR A 368 6.27 12.99 -3.91
CA THR A 368 7.20 12.35 -4.83
C THR A 368 7.79 11.13 -4.16
N LEU A 369 7.98 10.08 -4.93
CA LEU A 369 8.62 8.86 -4.50
C LEU A 369 9.72 8.53 -5.52
N TYR A 370 10.90 8.19 -5.00
CA TYR A 370 12.02 7.64 -5.76
C TYR A 370 12.37 6.27 -5.21
N LEU A 371 12.70 5.35 -6.10
CA LEU A 371 13.04 3.98 -5.74
C LEU A 371 14.27 3.54 -6.54
N VAL A 372 15.20 2.90 -5.85
CA VAL A 372 16.34 2.17 -6.43
C VAL A 372 16.28 0.74 -5.94
N THR A 373 16.27 -0.23 -6.85
CA THR A 373 16.35 -1.65 -6.52
C THR A 373 17.54 -2.30 -7.21
N LEU A 374 18.35 -2.99 -6.44
CA LEU A 374 19.40 -3.88 -6.91
C LEU A 374 18.86 -5.31 -6.83
N GLN A 375 18.98 -6.07 -7.90
CA GLN A 375 18.50 -7.44 -7.97
C GLN A 375 19.65 -8.36 -8.36
N ALA A 376 19.80 -9.45 -7.64
CA ALA A 376 20.73 -10.52 -7.94
C ALA A 376 19.98 -11.86 -8.08
N ARG A 377 20.35 -12.66 -9.08
CA ARG A 377 19.79 -13.98 -9.37
C ARG A 377 20.94 -14.95 -9.67
N PHE A 378 20.96 -16.15 -9.04
CA PHE A 378 22.06 -17.10 -9.11
C PHE A 378 21.57 -18.51 -9.47
#